data_6f03abcba0f2a203f75ebca18fd2f3c3
#
_entry.id   6f03abcba0f2a203f75ebca18fd2f3c3
#
_cell.length_a   1.000
_cell.length_b   1.000
_cell.length_c   1.000
_cell.angle_alpha   90.00
_cell.angle_beta   90.00
_cell.angle_gamma   90.00
#
_symmetry.space_group_name_H-M   'P 1'
#
loop_
_entity.id
_entity.type
_entity.pdbx_description
1 polymer ?
#
loop_
_entity_poly.entity_id
_entity_poly.type
_entity_poly.pdbx_seq_one_letter_code
_entity_poly.pdbx_strand_id
1 'polypeptide(L)'
;MAKNQNKDRGKKATQGETATGASEPSPGTQPAHPAPPTVAEEDQAAAAEAAATVLLEERVVRSKAERRQGRVIAHKDSFDPTTGDRVQKRRKKLDAKTYEAELARLQVELVKLQEWVKARGLKVVCLFEGRDAAGKGGVIKRLTETLNPRVARIVALGVPTERERTQWYFQRYVAQLPAAGEWVLFDRSWYNRAGVEHVMGFCSAEEYKDFLKTAPEFERMLIRSGVVLIKYWFSVSDVEQERRFQDRMTQPTKRWKISPMDVTARSKWVDYSKAKDAMFAATDTADAPWWVVEANDKERARLNCISHLLSLIPYQDTTPVQVVLPPRQVDKGYQRPPIRKQHFVPEKY
;
A
#
# COMPACT_ATOMS: atom_id res chain seq x y z
N MET A 1 -32.41 16.40 59.36
CA MET A 1 -32.60 17.71 59.99
C MET A 1 -32.49 18.76 58.91
N ALA A 2 -33.58 19.18 58.47
CA ALA A 2 -34.32 20.43 58.71
C ALA A 2 -33.88 21.48 57.72
N LYS A 3 -34.72 21.75 56.76
CA LYS A 3 -35.79 22.79 56.63
C LYS A 3 -35.19 24.11 56.12
N ASN A 4 -35.67 24.69 55.12
CA ASN A 4 -36.97 25.21 54.71
C ASN A 4 -36.80 26.66 54.21
N GLN A 5 -37.45 26.96 53.17
CA GLN A 5 -38.53 27.93 52.85
C GLN A 5 -38.01 29.30 52.35
N ASN A 6 -38.35 29.74 51.18
CA ASN A 6 -39.63 30.20 50.60
C ASN A 6 -39.91 31.67 50.81
N LYS A 7 -40.31 32.36 49.75
CA LYS A 7 -41.29 33.49 49.55
C LYS A 7 -40.71 34.61 48.72
N ASP A 8 -41.14 34.87 47.55
CA ASP A 8 -42.47 35.32 47.03
C ASP A 8 -42.68 36.80 47.04
N ARG A 9 -43.28 37.33 45.99
CA ARG A 9 -43.91 38.62 45.65
C ARG A 9 -43.01 39.58 44.84
N GLY A 10 -43.42 40.16 43.71
CA GLY A 10 -44.76 40.31 43.12
C GLY A 10 -44.89 41.70 42.47
N LYS A 11 -45.42 41.75 41.22
CA LYS A 11 -46.13 42.85 40.55
C LYS A 11 -45.30 44.11 40.18
N LYS A 12 -45.38 44.67 39.01
CA LYS A 12 -46.54 45.08 38.18
C LYS A 12 -46.06 45.60 36.80
N ALA A 13 -46.91 45.49 35.82
CA ALA A 13 -46.86 45.93 34.46
C ALA A 13 -46.66 47.43 34.21
N THR A 14 -46.10 47.74 33.03
CA THR A 14 -46.71 48.77 32.17
C THR A 14 -46.31 48.57 30.73
N GLN A 15 -47.26 48.79 29.83
CA GLN A 15 -47.28 48.65 28.41
C GLN A 15 -46.36 49.64 27.68
N GLY A 16 -45.88 49.27 26.49
CA GLY A 16 -45.29 50.16 25.52
C GLY A 16 -45.06 49.42 24.22
N GLU A 17 -46.02 49.51 23.30
CA GLU A 17 -45.94 49.06 21.92
C GLU A 17 -44.83 49.77 21.15
N THR A 18 -44.02 49.05 20.38
CA THR A 18 -43.66 49.49 19.01
C THR A 18 -43.19 48.28 18.23
N ALA A 19 -43.85 48.08 17.08
CA ALA A 19 -43.54 47.10 16.07
C ALA A 19 -42.22 47.39 15.35
N THR A 20 -41.40 46.36 15.09
CA THR A 20 -40.58 46.30 13.87
C THR A 20 -40.14 44.88 13.60
N GLY A 21 -40.56 44.35 12.46
CA GLY A 21 -39.80 43.58 11.49
C GLY A 21 -39.18 42.25 11.98
N ALA A 22 -39.96 41.18 11.94
CA ALA A 22 -39.41 39.84 11.84
C ALA A 22 -38.79 39.62 10.45
N SER A 23 -37.47 39.58 10.38
CA SER A 23 -36.75 39.09 9.19
C SER A 23 -36.78 37.56 9.21
N GLU A 24 -37.40 36.98 8.21
CA GLU A 24 -37.35 35.52 7.91
C GLU A 24 -35.91 35.05 7.75
N PRO A 25 -35.54 33.85 8.24
CA PRO A 25 -34.24 33.26 7.95
C PRO A 25 -34.20 32.84 6.46
N SER A 26 -33.19 33.35 5.75
CA SER A 26 -32.87 32.93 4.38
C SER A 26 -32.74 31.41 4.27
N PRO A 27 -33.26 30.78 3.20
CA PRO A 27 -33.14 29.34 2.98
C PRO A 27 -31.68 28.98 2.84
N GLY A 28 -31.23 28.04 3.67
CA GLY A 28 -29.88 27.50 3.66
C GLY A 28 -29.55 26.96 2.26
N THR A 29 -28.43 27.41 1.73
CA THR A 29 -27.85 26.93 0.47
C THR A 29 -27.52 25.44 0.65
N GLN A 30 -28.29 24.58 0.02
CA GLN A 30 -27.96 23.18 -0.14
C GLN A 30 -26.59 23.08 -0.85
N PRO A 31 -25.70 22.19 -0.47
CA PRO A 31 -24.47 21.96 -1.22
C PRO A 31 -24.85 21.55 -2.66
N ALA A 32 -24.32 22.27 -3.61
CA ALA A 32 -24.55 21.99 -5.04
C ALA A 32 -24.14 20.53 -5.34
N HIS A 33 -25.05 19.78 -5.92
CA HIS A 33 -24.71 18.49 -6.52
C HIS A 33 -23.58 18.71 -7.54
N PRO A 34 -22.54 17.85 -7.57
CA PRO A 34 -21.53 17.93 -8.61
C PRO A 34 -22.22 17.88 -9.98
N ALA A 35 -21.79 18.73 -10.87
CA ALA A 35 -22.30 18.74 -12.25
C ALA A 35 -22.07 17.36 -12.90
N PRO A 36 -22.95 16.90 -13.79
CA PRO A 36 -22.71 15.67 -14.53
C PRO A 36 -21.40 15.79 -15.33
N PRO A 37 -20.66 14.68 -15.48
CA PRO A 37 -19.39 14.68 -16.20
C PRO A 37 -19.60 15.21 -17.63
N THR A 38 -18.61 15.93 -18.11
CA THR A 38 -18.61 16.42 -19.50
C THR A 38 -18.34 15.26 -20.46
N VAL A 39 -18.78 15.37 -21.72
CA VAL A 39 -18.52 14.36 -22.76
C VAL A 39 -17.02 14.01 -22.84
N ALA A 40 -16.14 14.98 -22.64
CA ALA A 40 -14.70 14.75 -22.61
C ALA A 40 -14.23 13.92 -21.40
N GLU A 41 -14.90 14.02 -20.26
CA GLU A 41 -14.60 13.21 -19.07
C GLU A 41 -15.16 11.79 -19.22
N GLU A 42 -16.31 11.62 -19.88
CA GLU A 42 -16.86 10.31 -20.22
C GLU A 42 -15.99 9.58 -21.25
N ASP A 43 -15.49 10.27 -22.27
CA ASP A 43 -14.56 9.71 -23.25
C ASP A 43 -13.21 9.33 -22.62
N GLN A 44 -12.71 10.11 -21.68
CA GLN A 44 -11.52 9.76 -20.92
C GLN A 44 -11.74 8.56 -20.02
N ALA A 45 -12.89 8.44 -19.38
CA ALA A 45 -13.24 7.30 -18.55
C ALA A 45 -13.37 6.02 -19.38
N ALA A 46 -14.04 6.09 -20.53
CA ALA A 46 -14.18 4.98 -21.47
C ALA A 46 -12.82 4.54 -22.05
N ALA A 47 -11.94 5.48 -22.39
CA ALA A 47 -10.60 5.20 -22.86
C ALA A 47 -9.73 4.55 -21.77
N ALA A 48 -9.88 4.98 -20.51
CA ALA A 48 -9.19 4.38 -19.37
C ALA A 48 -9.67 2.95 -19.09
N GLU A 49 -10.97 2.69 -19.21
CA GLU A 49 -11.55 1.37 -19.04
C GLU A 49 -11.13 0.40 -20.17
N ALA A 50 -11.13 0.87 -21.41
CA ALA A 50 -10.63 0.12 -22.56
C ALA A 50 -9.12 -0.20 -22.40
N ALA A 51 -8.31 0.77 -21.98
CA ALA A 51 -6.89 0.56 -21.72
C ALA A 51 -6.66 -0.43 -20.57
N ALA A 52 -7.45 -0.37 -19.50
CA ALA A 52 -7.37 -1.33 -18.40
C ALA A 52 -7.75 -2.75 -18.84
N THR A 53 -8.72 -2.90 -19.73
CA THR A 53 -9.16 -4.18 -20.30
C THR A 53 -8.05 -4.81 -21.15
N VAL A 54 -7.45 -4.04 -22.05
CA VAL A 54 -6.32 -4.48 -22.89
C VAL A 54 -5.12 -4.87 -22.02
N LEU A 55 -4.81 -4.10 -20.98
CA LEU A 55 -3.75 -4.41 -20.02
C LEU A 55 -3.99 -5.72 -19.25
N LEU A 56 -5.26 -5.99 -18.92
CA LEU A 56 -5.64 -7.25 -18.25
C LEU A 56 -5.48 -8.45 -19.16
N GLU A 57 -5.87 -8.35 -20.43
CA GLU A 57 -5.72 -9.42 -21.41
C GLU A 57 -4.25 -9.71 -21.72
N GLU A 58 -3.44 -8.70 -21.98
CA GLU A 58 -1.99 -8.83 -22.17
C GLU A 58 -1.30 -9.41 -20.94
N ARG A 59 -1.74 -9.02 -19.73
CA ARG A 59 -1.22 -9.55 -18.46
C ARG A 59 -1.51 -11.03 -18.29
N VAL A 60 -2.73 -11.48 -18.61
CA VAL A 60 -3.10 -12.90 -18.56
C VAL A 60 -2.25 -13.71 -19.52
N VAL A 61 -2.01 -13.21 -20.73
CA VAL A 61 -1.16 -13.87 -21.72
C VAL A 61 0.30 -13.95 -21.26
N ARG A 62 0.86 -12.84 -20.75
CA ARG A 62 2.23 -12.81 -20.21
C ARG A 62 2.39 -13.70 -18.98
N SER A 63 1.45 -13.65 -18.03
CA SER A 63 1.53 -14.49 -16.83
C SER A 63 1.50 -15.97 -17.16
N LYS A 64 0.75 -16.40 -18.20
CA LYS A 64 0.75 -17.77 -18.71
C LYS A 64 2.08 -18.15 -19.35
N ALA A 65 2.69 -17.24 -20.12
CA ALA A 65 3.99 -17.47 -20.75
C ALA A 65 5.12 -17.55 -19.72
N GLU A 66 5.14 -16.64 -18.75
CA GLU A 66 6.13 -16.60 -17.67
C GLU A 66 6.00 -17.78 -16.70
N ARG A 67 4.78 -18.25 -16.42
CA ARG A 67 4.56 -19.50 -15.67
C ARG A 67 5.09 -20.72 -16.42
N ARG A 68 4.98 -20.76 -17.75
CA ARG A 68 5.61 -21.81 -18.57
C ARG A 68 7.13 -21.73 -18.48
N GLN A 69 7.72 -20.54 -18.59
CA GLN A 69 9.17 -20.35 -18.41
C GLN A 69 9.61 -20.64 -16.98
N GLY A 70 8.88 -20.17 -15.96
CA GLY A 70 9.15 -20.47 -14.55
C GLY A 70 9.11 -21.96 -14.25
N ARG A 71 8.16 -22.72 -14.82
CA ARG A 71 8.12 -24.19 -14.71
C ARG A 71 9.30 -24.87 -15.39
N VAL A 72 9.76 -24.34 -16.51
CA VAL A 72 10.95 -24.88 -17.21
C VAL A 72 12.23 -24.60 -16.41
N ILE A 73 12.32 -23.44 -15.74
CA ILE A 73 13.45 -23.11 -14.85
C ILE A 73 13.42 -23.98 -13.58
N ALA A 74 12.25 -24.24 -13.01
CA ALA A 74 12.08 -25.09 -11.83
C ALA A 74 12.58 -26.54 -12.03
N HIS A 75 12.55 -27.06 -13.24
CA HIS A 75 13.09 -28.39 -13.53
C HIS A 75 14.63 -28.49 -13.48
N LYS A 76 15.36 -27.39 -13.46
CA LYS A 76 16.83 -27.35 -13.36
C LYS A 76 17.34 -26.94 -11.98
N ASP A 77 16.46 -26.54 -11.07
CA ASP A 77 16.82 -26.08 -9.73
C ASP A 77 16.68 -27.21 -8.72
N SER A 78 17.68 -27.37 -7.88
CA SER A 78 17.60 -28.21 -6.68
C SER A 78 16.82 -27.46 -5.59
N PHE A 79 15.88 -28.16 -4.95
CA PHE A 79 15.18 -27.66 -3.77
C PHE A 79 15.69 -28.35 -2.53
N ASP A 80 15.75 -27.62 -1.42
CA ASP A 80 16.02 -28.21 -0.12
C ASP A 80 14.84 -29.13 0.25
N PRO A 81 15.07 -30.42 0.45
CA PRO A 81 14.00 -31.37 0.75
C PRO A 81 13.33 -31.12 2.10
N THR A 82 13.99 -30.38 2.99
CA THR A 82 13.49 -30.09 4.36
C THR A 82 12.64 -28.83 4.37
N THR A 83 13.03 -27.80 3.63
CA THR A 83 12.35 -26.48 3.65
C THR A 83 11.49 -26.24 2.43
N GLY A 84 11.65 -27.03 1.36
CA GLY A 84 11.03 -26.79 0.08
C GLY A 84 11.55 -25.53 -0.62
N ASP A 85 12.55 -24.88 -0.06
CA ASP A 85 13.13 -23.69 -0.63
C ASP A 85 14.09 -24.04 -1.77
N ARG A 86 14.16 -23.16 -2.75
CA ARG A 86 15.11 -23.28 -3.84
C ARG A 86 16.55 -23.21 -3.32
N VAL A 87 17.36 -24.23 -3.57
CA VAL A 87 18.78 -24.19 -3.22
C VAL A 87 19.46 -23.12 -4.08
N GLN A 88 19.72 -21.98 -3.48
CA GLN A 88 20.41 -20.90 -4.17
C GLN A 88 21.87 -21.22 -4.36
N LYS A 89 22.33 -21.31 -5.61
CA LYS A 89 23.77 -21.28 -5.88
C LYS A 89 24.36 -20.01 -5.26
N ARG A 90 25.45 -20.16 -4.52
CA ARG A 90 26.16 -19.06 -3.86
C ARG A 90 26.58 -18.03 -4.91
N ARG A 91 25.79 -16.97 -5.07
CA ARG A 91 26.08 -15.89 -6.03
C ARG A 91 27.07 -14.91 -5.40
N LYS A 92 28.00 -14.37 -6.20
CA LYS A 92 28.87 -13.27 -5.76
C LYS A 92 28.00 -12.12 -5.26
N LYS A 93 28.36 -11.54 -4.10
CA LYS A 93 27.63 -10.37 -3.56
C LYS A 93 27.65 -9.24 -4.60
N LEU A 94 26.54 -8.55 -4.76
CA LEU A 94 26.46 -7.37 -5.60
C LEU A 94 27.31 -6.27 -4.96
N ASP A 95 28.15 -5.59 -5.75
CA ASP A 95 28.90 -4.44 -5.26
C ASP A 95 27.99 -3.22 -5.11
N ALA A 96 28.32 -2.35 -4.16
CA ALA A 96 27.48 -1.21 -3.81
C ALA A 96 27.26 -0.26 -4.98
N LYS A 97 28.30 0.00 -5.76
CA LYS A 97 28.24 0.92 -6.92
C LYS A 97 27.28 0.41 -7.98
N THR A 98 27.37 -0.87 -8.33
CA THR A 98 26.44 -1.52 -9.27
C THR A 98 25.02 -1.51 -8.73
N TYR A 99 24.83 -1.82 -7.42
CA TYR A 99 23.51 -1.78 -6.80
C TYR A 99 22.88 -0.38 -6.88
N GLU A 100 23.61 0.66 -6.52
CA GLU A 100 23.12 2.03 -6.51
C GLU A 100 22.80 2.54 -7.92
N ALA A 101 23.66 2.22 -8.91
CA ALA A 101 23.44 2.58 -10.30
C ALA A 101 22.17 1.93 -10.88
N GLU A 102 22.00 0.62 -10.65
CA GLU A 102 20.79 -0.11 -11.11
C GLU A 102 19.54 0.35 -10.39
N LEU A 103 19.62 0.62 -9.08
CA LEU A 103 18.49 1.15 -8.32
C LEU A 103 18.07 2.52 -8.86
N ALA A 104 18.99 3.43 -9.09
CA ALA A 104 18.71 4.75 -9.64
C ALA A 104 18.04 4.65 -11.03
N ARG A 105 18.56 3.78 -11.90
CA ARG A 105 17.96 3.52 -13.21
C ARG A 105 16.51 3.03 -13.09
N LEU A 106 16.25 2.06 -12.21
CA LEU A 106 14.90 1.54 -11.99
C LEU A 106 13.97 2.58 -11.35
N GLN A 107 14.49 3.45 -10.50
CA GLN A 107 13.72 4.53 -9.89
C GLN A 107 13.26 5.58 -10.90
N VAL A 108 14.07 5.87 -11.93
CA VAL A 108 13.64 6.72 -13.06
C VAL A 108 12.45 6.07 -13.78
N GLU A 109 12.52 4.77 -14.04
CA GLU A 109 11.42 4.05 -14.69
C GLU A 109 10.16 3.99 -13.82
N LEU A 110 10.31 3.91 -12.49
CA LEU A 110 9.15 3.99 -11.57
C LEU A 110 8.46 5.36 -11.63
N VAL A 111 9.19 6.45 -11.79
CA VAL A 111 8.61 7.79 -11.99
C VAL A 111 7.79 7.84 -13.28
N LYS A 112 8.31 7.30 -14.39
CA LYS A 112 7.57 7.20 -15.65
C LYS A 112 6.29 6.39 -15.50
N LEU A 113 6.39 5.23 -14.83
CA LEU A 113 5.22 4.41 -14.54
C LEU A 113 4.19 5.17 -13.69
N GLN A 114 4.63 5.91 -12.67
CA GLN A 114 3.73 6.73 -11.85
C GLN A 114 2.97 7.76 -12.68
N GLU A 115 3.67 8.50 -13.54
CA GLU A 115 3.03 9.48 -14.41
C GLU A 115 2.06 8.81 -15.41
N TRP A 116 2.40 7.63 -15.90
CA TRP A 116 1.49 6.83 -16.71
C TRP A 116 0.25 6.40 -15.95
N VAL A 117 0.39 5.87 -14.72
CA VAL A 117 -0.73 5.50 -13.85
C VAL A 117 -1.68 6.67 -13.65
N LYS A 118 -1.13 7.85 -13.37
CA LYS A 118 -1.89 9.08 -13.21
C LYS A 118 -2.58 9.52 -14.51
N ALA A 119 -1.86 9.55 -15.61
CA ALA A 119 -2.37 10.01 -16.91
C ALA A 119 -3.47 9.09 -17.47
N ARG A 120 -3.39 7.80 -17.20
CA ARG A 120 -4.35 6.80 -17.66
C ARG A 120 -5.44 6.46 -16.64
N GLY A 121 -5.44 7.10 -15.49
CA GLY A 121 -6.41 6.82 -14.44
C GLY A 121 -6.35 5.38 -13.92
N LEU A 122 -5.21 4.69 -14.01
CA LEU A 122 -5.09 3.32 -13.57
C LEU A 122 -5.24 3.21 -12.05
N LYS A 123 -5.85 2.14 -11.58
CA LYS A 123 -5.98 1.79 -10.17
C LYS A 123 -5.04 0.63 -9.87
N VAL A 124 -3.92 0.88 -9.18
CA VAL A 124 -2.89 -0.14 -8.94
C VAL A 124 -2.84 -0.53 -7.47
N VAL A 125 -2.88 -1.82 -7.20
CA VAL A 125 -2.75 -2.41 -5.86
C VAL A 125 -1.60 -3.42 -5.85
N CYS A 126 -0.61 -3.19 -5.01
CA CYS A 126 0.49 -4.13 -4.79
C CYS A 126 0.45 -4.66 -3.36
N LEU A 127 0.39 -5.98 -3.19
CA LEU A 127 0.46 -6.64 -1.90
C LEU A 127 1.88 -7.13 -1.66
N PHE A 128 2.43 -6.80 -0.49
CA PHE A 128 3.75 -7.25 -0.06
C PHE A 128 3.59 -8.15 1.16
N GLU A 129 3.62 -9.45 0.93
CA GLU A 129 3.50 -10.50 1.92
C GLU A 129 4.79 -11.31 2.05
N GLY A 130 4.88 -12.16 3.06
CA GLY A 130 6.03 -13.03 3.26
C GLY A 130 6.50 -13.08 4.70
N ARG A 131 7.55 -13.86 4.93
CA ARG A 131 8.14 -14.12 6.24
C ARG A 131 8.54 -12.85 6.97
N ASP A 132 8.53 -12.90 8.30
CA ASP A 132 9.12 -11.83 9.10
C ASP A 132 10.60 -11.70 8.81
N ALA A 133 11.10 -10.48 8.88
CA ALA A 133 12.47 -10.13 8.48
C ALA A 133 12.83 -10.40 7.01
N ALA A 134 11.92 -10.85 6.13
CA ALA A 134 12.20 -11.10 4.72
C ALA A 134 12.61 -9.83 3.93
N GLY A 135 12.25 -8.64 4.38
CA GLY A 135 12.71 -7.38 3.79
C GLY A 135 11.66 -6.61 3.01
N LYS A 136 10.36 -6.94 3.18
CA LYS A 136 9.20 -6.24 2.58
C LYS A 136 9.30 -4.73 2.65
N GLY A 137 9.35 -4.17 3.85
CA GLY A 137 9.44 -2.71 4.05
C GLY A 137 10.70 -2.07 3.45
N GLY A 138 11.80 -2.85 3.27
CA GLY A 138 12.99 -2.37 2.57
C GLY A 138 12.80 -2.23 1.07
N VAL A 139 12.00 -3.10 0.45
CA VAL A 139 11.63 -3.01 -0.97
C VAL A 139 10.63 -1.88 -1.15
N ILE A 140 9.57 -1.83 -0.33
CA ILE A 140 8.55 -0.77 -0.36
C ILE A 140 9.22 0.60 -0.26
N LYS A 141 10.15 0.78 0.69
CA LYS A 141 10.89 2.03 0.84
C LYS A 141 11.63 2.42 -0.45
N ARG A 142 12.37 1.50 -1.08
CA ARG A 142 13.13 1.79 -2.31
C ARG A 142 12.22 2.05 -3.51
N LEU A 143 11.07 1.41 -3.53
CA LEU A 143 10.06 1.58 -4.56
C LEU A 143 9.41 2.97 -4.48
N THR A 144 9.12 3.45 -3.27
CA THR A 144 8.41 4.72 -3.06
C THR A 144 9.31 5.93 -2.86
N GLU A 145 10.62 5.75 -2.73
CA GLU A 145 11.57 6.80 -2.36
C GLU A 145 11.60 8.00 -3.33
N THR A 146 11.32 7.74 -4.60
CA THR A 146 11.29 8.77 -5.66
C THR A 146 9.88 9.08 -6.16
N LEU A 147 8.86 8.42 -5.60
CA LEU A 147 7.49 8.60 -6.04
C LEU A 147 6.77 9.72 -5.26
N ASN A 148 5.79 10.31 -5.91
CA ASN A 148 4.91 11.29 -5.28
C ASN A 148 3.96 10.57 -4.28
N PRO A 149 4.01 10.86 -2.97
CA PRO A 149 3.20 10.19 -1.97
C PRO A 149 1.68 10.48 -2.10
N ARG A 150 1.29 11.48 -2.91
CA ARG A 150 -0.11 11.73 -3.24
C ARG A 150 -0.66 10.77 -4.30
N VAL A 151 0.22 10.14 -5.08
CA VAL A 151 -0.12 9.17 -6.12
C VAL A 151 0.14 7.74 -5.64
N ALA A 152 1.33 7.51 -5.07
CA ALA A 152 1.76 6.21 -4.56
C ALA A 152 1.81 6.25 -3.03
N ARG A 153 0.86 5.58 -2.37
CA ARG A 153 0.79 5.56 -0.90
C ARG A 153 0.99 4.16 -0.33
N ILE A 154 1.62 4.13 0.84
CA ILE A 154 1.85 2.89 1.60
C ILE A 154 0.71 2.73 2.60
N VAL A 155 0.14 1.52 2.65
CA VAL A 155 -0.87 1.14 3.64
C VAL A 155 -0.31 0.02 4.50
N ALA A 156 -0.17 0.28 5.79
CA ALA A 156 0.25 -0.67 6.81
C ALA A 156 -0.76 -0.62 7.97
N LEU A 157 -1.78 -1.47 7.89
CA LEU A 157 -2.84 -1.49 8.91
C LEU A 157 -2.36 -2.17 10.18
N GLY A 158 -2.62 -1.53 11.31
CA GLY A 158 -2.35 -2.09 12.64
C GLY A 158 -3.34 -3.19 13.04
N VAL A 159 -3.31 -3.56 14.31
CA VAL A 159 -4.29 -4.48 14.90
C VAL A 159 -5.71 -3.93 14.71
N PRO A 160 -6.70 -4.77 14.31
CA PRO A 160 -8.07 -4.31 14.15
C PRO A 160 -8.64 -3.74 15.46
N THR A 161 -9.36 -2.62 15.35
CA THR A 161 -10.15 -2.07 16.45
C THR A 161 -11.31 -3.01 16.81
N GLU A 162 -11.94 -2.80 17.96
CA GLU A 162 -13.14 -3.59 18.36
C GLU A 162 -14.25 -3.50 17.31
N ARG A 163 -14.47 -2.30 16.76
CA ARG A 163 -15.46 -2.10 15.69
C ARG A 163 -15.07 -2.88 14.42
N GLU A 164 -13.83 -2.81 13.98
CA GLU A 164 -13.35 -3.50 12.78
C GLU A 164 -13.45 -5.03 12.91
N ARG A 165 -13.30 -5.59 14.12
CA ARG A 165 -13.44 -7.04 14.38
C ARG A 165 -14.85 -7.56 14.13
N THR A 166 -15.87 -6.71 14.26
CA THR A 166 -17.28 -7.07 14.03
C THR A 166 -17.76 -6.75 12.62
N GLN A 167 -16.93 -6.10 11.80
CA GLN A 167 -17.23 -5.79 10.41
C GLN A 167 -16.87 -6.96 9.49
N TRP A 168 -17.39 -6.90 8.26
CA TRP A 168 -16.91 -7.79 7.21
C TRP A 168 -15.39 -7.69 7.07
N TYR A 169 -14.70 -8.82 7.05
CA TYR A 169 -13.24 -8.88 7.17
C TYR A 169 -12.50 -7.96 6.20
N PHE A 170 -12.93 -7.90 4.94
CA PHE A 170 -12.27 -7.09 3.92
C PHE A 170 -12.56 -5.59 4.05
N GLN A 171 -13.55 -5.16 4.84
CA GLN A 171 -14.03 -3.77 4.88
C GLN A 171 -12.94 -2.78 5.22
N ARG A 172 -12.05 -3.08 6.17
CA ARG A 172 -10.94 -2.21 6.55
C ARG A 172 -9.90 -2.05 5.44
N TYR A 173 -9.76 -3.03 4.55
CA TYR A 173 -8.89 -3.00 3.39
C TYR A 173 -9.54 -2.29 2.20
N VAL A 174 -10.84 -2.51 2.00
CA VAL A 174 -11.63 -1.83 0.95
C VAL A 174 -11.54 -0.32 1.08
N ALA A 175 -11.61 0.21 2.30
CA ALA A 175 -11.45 1.64 2.57
C ALA A 175 -10.09 2.23 2.13
N GLN A 176 -9.11 1.37 1.85
CA GLN A 176 -7.76 1.76 1.43
C GLN A 176 -7.50 1.55 -0.06
N LEU A 177 -8.47 1.08 -0.82
CA LEU A 177 -8.28 0.84 -2.26
C LEU A 177 -8.08 2.14 -3.04
N PRO A 178 -7.39 2.09 -4.19
CA PRO A 178 -7.07 3.27 -4.97
C PRO A 178 -8.28 3.83 -5.72
N ALA A 179 -8.34 5.14 -5.84
CA ALA A 179 -9.10 5.84 -6.88
C ALA A 179 -8.34 5.81 -8.21
N ALA A 180 -8.96 6.31 -9.28
CA ALA A 180 -8.31 6.45 -10.59
C ALA A 180 -7.04 7.30 -10.49
N GLY A 181 -5.95 6.82 -11.06
CA GLY A 181 -4.64 7.48 -11.01
C GLY A 181 -3.85 7.26 -9.72
N GLU A 182 -4.32 6.39 -8.81
CA GLU A 182 -3.64 6.08 -7.56
C GLU A 182 -2.99 4.70 -7.56
N TRP A 183 -1.91 4.60 -6.79
CA TRP A 183 -1.15 3.38 -6.56
C TRP A 183 -1.03 3.09 -5.06
N VAL A 184 -1.57 1.96 -4.62
CA VAL A 184 -1.56 1.55 -3.22
C VAL A 184 -0.63 0.36 -3.00
N LEU A 185 0.30 0.50 -2.06
CA LEU A 185 1.25 -0.53 -1.66
C LEU A 185 0.91 -1.01 -0.26
N PHE A 186 0.40 -2.22 -0.13
CA PHE A 186 0.09 -2.82 1.16
C PHE A 186 1.32 -3.51 1.76
N ASP A 187 1.85 -3.01 2.88
CA ASP A 187 2.79 -3.75 3.74
C ASP A 187 1.98 -4.63 4.68
N ARG A 188 1.81 -5.89 4.31
CA ARG A 188 0.78 -6.82 4.77
C ARG A 188 -0.63 -6.39 4.32
N SER A 189 -1.48 -7.36 4.11
CA SER A 189 -2.81 -7.17 3.51
C SER A 189 -3.86 -8.02 4.19
N TRP A 190 -4.99 -8.25 3.52
CA TRP A 190 -6.01 -9.20 3.93
C TRP A 190 -5.46 -10.62 4.11
N TYR A 191 -4.33 -10.94 3.56
CA TYR A 191 -3.65 -12.23 3.76
C TYR A 191 -3.09 -12.43 5.18
N ASN A 192 -3.16 -11.43 6.06
CA ASN A 192 -2.96 -11.63 7.50
C ASN A 192 -3.84 -12.77 8.05
N ARG A 193 -5.08 -12.94 7.55
CA ARG A 193 -5.99 -14.03 7.93
C ARG A 193 -5.41 -15.40 7.61
N ALA A 194 -4.79 -15.56 6.42
CA ALA A 194 -4.15 -16.82 6.04
C ALA A 194 -2.76 -17.04 6.66
N GLY A 195 -2.14 -15.99 7.18
CA GLY A 195 -0.82 -16.01 7.78
C GLY A 195 -0.87 -15.90 9.31
N VAL A 196 -0.56 -14.70 9.79
CA VAL A 196 -0.36 -14.44 11.23
C VAL A 196 -1.62 -14.73 12.06
N GLU A 197 -2.81 -14.39 11.56
CA GLU A 197 -4.04 -14.61 12.33
C GLU A 197 -4.32 -16.09 12.54
N HIS A 198 -4.16 -16.91 11.48
CA HIS A 198 -4.33 -18.35 11.56
C HIS A 198 -3.27 -19.01 12.45
N VAL A 199 -1.98 -18.72 12.22
CA VAL A 199 -0.87 -19.37 12.94
C VAL A 199 -0.84 -19.00 14.42
N MET A 200 -1.26 -17.78 14.76
CA MET A 200 -1.30 -17.31 16.15
C MET A 200 -2.64 -17.56 16.85
N GLY A 201 -3.63 -18.11 16.14
CA GLY A 201 -4.95 -18.38 16.72
C GLY A 201 -5.80 -17.12 16.94
N PHE A 202 -5.61 -16.08 16.13
CA PHE A 202 -6.40 -14.84 16.21
C PHE A 202 -7.68 -14.90 15.38
N CYS A 203 -7.89 -15.96 14.63
CA CYS A 203 -9.13 -16.26 13.92
C CYS A 203 -9.53 -17.72 14.15
N SER A 204 -10.83 -18.02 13.99
CA SER A 204 -11.32 -19.39 14.08
C SER A 204 -10.95 -20.23 12.84
N ALA A 205 -11.11 -21.54 12.94
CA ALA A 205 -10.88 -22.44 11.82
C ALA A 205 -11.88 -22.20 10.68
N GLU A 206 -13.10 -21.82 11.01
CA GLU A 206 -14.19 -21.48 10.09
C GLU A 206 -13.85 -20.19 9.33
N GLU A 207 -13.47 -19.13 10.04
CA GLU A 207 -13.04 -17.86 9.45
C GLU A 207 -11.86 -18.03 8.50
N TYR A 208 -10.88 -18.85 8.87
CA TYR A 208 -9.75 -19.19 8.02
C TYR A 208 -10.17 -19.91 6.74
N LYS A 209 -11.03 -20.95 6.85
CA LYS A 209 -11.53 -21.70 5.70
C LYS A 209 -12.37 -20.83 4.77
N ASP A 210 -13.22 -19.99 5.34
CA ASP A 210 -14.04 -19.06 4.58
C ASP A 210 -13.15 -18.04 3.85
N PHE A 211 -12.14 -17.50 4.51
CA PHE A 211 -11.18 -16.58 3.89
C PHE A 211 -10.49 -17.19 2.66
N LEU A 212 -10.05 -18.44 2.75
CA LEU A 212 -9.37 -19.10 1.61
C LEU A 212 -10.27 -19.26 0.39
N LYS A 213 -11.61 -19.35 0.59
CA LYS A 213 -12.59 -19.39 -0.50
C LYS A 213 -12.90 -18.00 -1.03
N THR A 214 -13.12 -17.05 -0.14
CA THR A 214 -13.64 -15.72 -0.49
C THR A 214 -12.55 -14.76 -1.00
N ALA A 215 -11.30 -14.93 -0.58
CA ALA A 215 -10.21 -14.07 -1.03
C ALA A 215 -10.01 -14.07 -2.57
N PRO A 216 -9.99 -15.21 -3.28
CA PRO A 216 -9.95 -15.21 -4.75
C PRO A 216 -11.19 -14.58 -5.41
N GLU A 217 -12.36 -14.68 -4.78
CA GLU A 217 -13.58 -14.05 -5.26
C GLU A 217 -13.52 -12.53 -5.13
N PHE A 218 -13.09 -12.05 -3.96
CA PHE A 218 -12.83 -10.63 -3.71
C PHE A 218 -11.81 -10.06 -4.69
N GLU A 219 -10.70 -10.73 -4.90
CA GLU A 219 -9.66 -10.31 -5.84
C GLU A 219 -10.18 -10.25 -7.29
N ARG A 220 -10.99 -11.22 -7.70
CA ARG A 220 -11.64 -11.18 -9.02
C ARG A 220 -12.59 -10.01 -9.17
N MET A 221 -13.36 -9.64 -8.13
CA MET A 221 -14.20 -8.44 -8.17
C MET A 221 -13.37 -7.18 -8.34
N LEU A 222 -12.25 -7.04 -7.63
CA LEU A 222 -11.33 -5.91 -7.80
C LEU A 222 -10.80 -5.83 -9.22
N ILE A 223 -10.33 -6.94 -9.78
CA ILE A 223 -9.77 -7.01 -11.13
C ILE A 223 -10.83 -6.65 -12.18
N ARG A 224 -12.06 -7.17 -12.05
CA ARG A 224 -13.17 -6.82 -12.94
C ARG A 224 -13.56 -5.33 -12.86
N SER A 225 -13.34 -4.68 -11.72
CA SER A 225 -13.53 -3.23 -11.56
C SER A 225 -12.37 -2.39 -12.09
N GLY A 226 -11.43 -2.99 -12.83
CA GLY A 226 -10.29 -2.33 -13.44
C GLY A 226 -9.10 -2.10 -12.49
N VAL A 227 -9.04 -2.78 -11.35
CA VAL A 227 -7.87 -2.73 -10.47
C VAL A 227 -6.77 -3.65 -10.98
N VAL A 228 -5.57 -3.13 -11.18
CA VAL A 228 -4.36 -3.89 -11.44
C VAL A 228 -3.83 -4.43 -10.11
N LEU A 229 -4.12 -5.69 -9.80
CA LEU A 229 -3.71 -6.34 -8.56
C LEU A 229 -2.43 -7.16 -8.75
N ILE A 230 -1.40 -6.90 -7.95
CA ILE A 230 -0.10 -7.58 -7.99
C ILE A 230 0.22 -8.11 -6.60
N LYS A 231 0.53 -9.41 -6.49
CA LYS A 231 0.80 -10.06 -5.20
C LYS A 231 2.24 -10.56 -5.15
N TYR A 232 3.01 -10.06 -4.18
CA TYR A 232 4.38 -10.49 -3.92
C TYR A 232 4.49 -11.25 -2.60
N TRP A 233 5.16 -12.41 -2.66
CA TRP A 233 5.58 -13.17 -1.49
C TRP A 233 7.09 -13.13 -1.34
N PHE A 234 7.58 -12.55 -0.24
CA PHE A 234 9.01 -12.51 0.08
C PHE A 234 9.42 -13.75 0.84
N SER A 235 10.19 -14.62 0.17
CA SER A 235 10.73 -15.85 0.73
C SER A 235 12.14 -15.60 1.26
N VAL A 236 12.39 -16.04 2.47
CA VAL A 236 13.69 -16.02 3.13
C VAL A 236 13.90 -17.38 3.80
N SER A 237 15.12 -17.91 3.73
CA SER A 237 15.46 -19.15 4.43
C SER A 237 15.46 -18.93 5.96
N ASP A 238 15.26 -20.01 6.70
CA ASP A 238 15.22 -19.95 8.15
C ASP A 238 16.55 -19.45 8.73
N VAL A 239 17.67 -19.92 8.22
CA VAL A 239 19.02 -19.48 8.61
C VAL A 239 19.21 -17.98 8.38
N GLU A 240 18.77 -17.44 7.25
CA GLU A 240 18.88 -16.00 6.98
C GLU A 240 17.90 -15.19 7.84
N GLN A 241 16.71 -15.71 8.08
CA GLN A 241 15.76 -15.07 8.99
C GLN A 241 16.34 -14.97 10.41
N GLU A 242 16.90 -16.06 10.94
CA GLU A 242 17.57 -16.09 12.24
C GLU A 242 18.69 -15.04 12.31
N ARG A 243 19.58 -15.04 11.32
CA ARG A 243 20.66 -14.05 11.25
C ARG A 243 20.13 -12.61 11.29
N ARG A 244 18.99 -12.35 10.61
CA ARG A 244 18.35 -11.02 10.61
C ARG A 244 17.72 -10.65 11.93
N PHE A 245 17.18 -11.61 12.67
CA PHE A 245 16.69 -11.38 14.03
C PHE A 245 17.83 -11.04 14.98
N GLN A 246 18.96 -11.77 14.92
CA GLN A 246 20.15 -11.45 15.69
C GLN A 246 20.68 -10.04 15.36
N ASP A 247 20.74 -9.67 14.08
CA ASP A 247 21.11 -8.31 13.65
C ASP A 247 20.17 -7.22 14.25
N ARG A 248 18.87 -7.52 14.40
CA ARG A 248 17.92 -6.57 15.00
C ARG A 248 18.13 -6.42 16.51
N MET A 249 18.48 -7.49 17.18
CA MET A 249 18.75 -7.46 18.64
C MET A 249 20.01 -6.66 18.97
N THR A 250 21.05 -6.78 18.16
CA THR A 250 22.36 -6.18 18.42
C THR A 250 22.52 -4.75 17.92
N GLN A 251 21.79 -4.36 16.84
CA GLN A 251 21.91 -3.04 16.24
C GLN A 251 20.91 -2.02 16.82
N PRO A 252 21.36 -0.95 17.52
CA PRO A 252 20.47 0.02 18.16
C PRO A 252 19.43 0.63 17.21
N THR A 253 19.82 0.91 15.96
CA THR A 253 18.94 1.50 14.92
C THR A 253 17.88 0.52 14.37
N LYS A 254 17.96 -0.77 14.75
CA LYS A 254 17.03 -1.81 14.29
C LYS A 254 16.21 -2.43 15.42
N ARG A 255 16.49 -2.11 16.69
CA ARG A 255 15.81 -2.70 17.87
C ARG A 255 14.30 -2.52 17.82
N TRP A 256 13.82 -1.39 17.36
CA TRP A 256 12.40 -1.11 17.21
C TRP A 256 11.65 -2.03 16.22
N LYS A 257 12.40 -2.77 15.38
CA LYS A 257 11.86 -3.73 14.40
C LYS A 257 11.62 -5.11 14.96
N ILE A 258 12.00 -5.37 16.20
CA ILE A 258 11.73 -6.64 16.87
C ILE A 258 10.57 -6.46 17.84
N SER A 259 9.58 -7.32 17.72
CA SER A 259 8.41 -7.33 18.57
C SER A 259 8.27 -8.69 19.29
N PRO A 260 7.48 -8.79 20.36
CA PRO A 260 7.17 -10.08 20.98
C PRO A 260 6.56 -11.07 19.98
N MET A 261 5.82 -10.55 18.98
CA MET A 261 5.25 -11.34 17.90
C MET A 261 6.32 -11.99 17.02
N ASP A 262 7.40 -11.28 16.69
CA ASP A 262 8.52 -11.83 15.91
C ASP A 262 9.20 -13.00 16.64
N VAL A 263 9.33 -12.89 17.97
CA VAL A 263 9.91 -13.97 18.80
C VAL A 263 9.03 -15.22 18.78
N THR A 264 7.72 -15.05 18.93
CA THR A 264 6.76 -16.16 18.85
C THR A 264 6.70 -16.75 17.43
N ALA A 265 6.70 -15.92 16.41
CA ALA A 265 6.66 -16.36 15.00
C ALA A 265 7.87 -17.22 14.64
N ARG A 266 9.05 -16.93 15.23
CA ARG A 266 10.26 -17.74 15.03
C ARG A 266 10.06 -19.20 15.46
N SER A 267 9.41 -19.45 16.58
CA SER A 267 9.15 -20.82 17.08
C SER A 267 8.12 -21.59 16.24
N LYS A 268 7.38 -20.91 15.38
CA LYS A 268 6.30 -21.45 14.55
C LYS A 268 6.66 -21.53 13.05
N TRP A 269 7.93 -21.73 12.73
CA TRP A 269 8.42 -21.76 11.35
C TRP A 269 7.64 -22.74 10.46
N VAL A 270 7.42 -23.96 10.94
CA VAL A 270 6.72 -25.01 10.20
C VAL A 270 5.24 -24.64 10.01
N ASP A 271 4.59 -24.10 11.04
CA ASP A 271 3.17 -23.70 10.96
C ASP A 271 2.98 -22.58 9.92
N TYR A 272 3.88 -21.61 9.89
CA TYR A 272 3.89 -20.58 8.85
C TYR A 272 4.18 -21.16 7.45
N SER A 273 4.98 -22.22 7.33
CA SER A 273 5.22 -22.90 6.05
C SER A 273 3.95 -23.56 5.55
N LYS A 274 3.27 -24.32 6.42
CA LYS A 274 1.97 -24.96 6.11
C LYS A 274 0.91 -23.92 5.73
N ALA A 275 0.82 -22.83 6.49
CA ALA A 275 -0.12 -21.75 6.22
C ALA A 275 0.14 -21.10 4.85
N LYS A 276 1.39 -20.82 4.51
CA LYS A 276 1.80 -20.30 3.19
C LYS A 276 1.42 -21.28 2.08
N ASP A 277 1.70 -22.56 2.23
CA ASP A 277 1.43 -23.55 1.18
C ASP A 277 -0.08 -23.72 0.95
N ALA A 278 -0.89 -23.76 2.01
CA ALA A 278 -2.35 -23.77 1.90
C ALA A 278 -2.90 -22.48 1.26
N MET A 279 -2.36 -21.33 1.63
CA MET A 279 -2.71 -20.04 1.04
C MET A 279 -2.41 -20.03 -0.47
N PHE A 280 -1.24 -20.48 -0.89
CA PHE A 280 -0.87 -20.55 -2.31
C PHE A 280 -1.78 -21.52 -3.06
N ALA A 281 -2.04 -22.69 -2.51
CA ALA A 281 -2.93 -23.69 -3.14
C ALA A 281 -4.32 -23.13 -3.41
N ALA A 282 -4.86 -22.31 -2.49
CA ALA A 282 -6.20 -21.75 -2.61
C ALA A 282 -6.26 -20.44 -3.42
N THR A 283 -5.19 -19.62 -3.39
CA THR A 283 -5.27 -18.24 -3.86
C THR A 283 -4.29 -17.87 -4.98
N ASP A 284 -3.44 -18.81 -5.45
CA ASP A 284 -2.60 -18.60 -6.63
C ASP A 284 -3.42 -18.81 -7.90
N THR A 285 -4.14 -17.77 -8.32
CA THR A 285 -5.05 -17.82 -9.47
C THR A 285 -4.40 -17.28 -10.75
N ALA A 286 -4.99 -17.59 -11.91
CA ALA A 286 -4.51 -17.08 -13.19
C ALA A 286 -4.63 -15.55 -13.26
N ASP A 287 -5.70 -14.99 -12.68
CA ASP A 287 -6.00 -13.56 -12.71
C ASP A 287 -5.13 -12.77 -11.70
N ALA A 288 -4.81 -13.38 -10.57
CA ALA A 288 -3.99 -12.79 -9.51
C ALA A 288 -2.95 -13.79 -8.99
N PRO A 289 -1.85 -14.02 -9.74
CA PRO A 289 -0.81 -14.95 -9.32
C PRO A 289 0.05 -14.40 -8.18
N TRP A 290 0.59 -15.30 -7.35
CA TRP A 290 1.64 -14.99 -6.42
C TRP A 290 3.01 -14.98 -7.09
N TRP A 291 3.71 -13.85 -6.95
CA TRP A 291 5.09 -13.69 -7.40
C TRP A 291 6.04 -13.85 -6.23
N VAL A 292 6.83 -14.92 -6.25
CA VAL A 292 7.79 -15.19 -5.16
C VAL A 292 9.07 -14.42 -5.41
N VAL A 293 9.43 -13.59 -4.43
CA VAL A 293 10.69 -12.83 -4.40
C VAL A 293 11.68 -13.56 -3.49
N GLU A 294 12.77 -14.07 -4.05
CA GLU A 294 13.88 -14.62 -3.27
C GLU A 294 14.59 -13.51 -2.51
N ALA A 295 14.48 -13.53 -1.19
CA ALA A 295 14.86 -12.40 -0.35
C ALA A 295 16.07 -12.65 0.58
N ASN A 296 16.81 -13.74 0.39
CA ASN A 296 18.06 -13.97 1.12
C ASN A 296 19.11 -12.87 0.85
N ASP A 297 19.19 -12.39 -0.38
CA ASP A 297 19.95 -11.19 -0.74
C ASP A 297 19.01 -9.98 -0.87
N LYS A 298 19.12 -9.04 0.08
CA LYS A 298 18.24 -7.87 0.14
C LYS A 298 18.38 -6.93 -1.05
N GLU A 299 19.60 -6.76 -1.56
CA GLU A 299 19.90 -5.86 -2.67
C GLU A 299 19.29 -6.41 -3.95
N ARG A 300 19.54 -7.68 -4.24
CA ARG A 300 18.94 -8.37 -5.38
C ARG A 300 17.42 -8.47 -5.30
N ALA A 301 16.87 -8.75 -4.11
CA ALA A 301 15.43 -8.79 -3.91
C ALA A 301 14.76 -7.45 -4.27
N ARG A 302 15.38 -6.33 -3.90
CA ARG A 302 14.90 -4.99 -4.26
C ARG A 302 14.90 -4.75 -5.76
N LEU A 303 16.06 -4.97 -6.40
CA LEU A 303 16.19 -4.76 -7.85
C LEU A 303 15.27 -5.67 -8.65
N ASN A 304 15.22 -6.96 -8.32
CA ASN A 304 14.41 -7.92 -9.03
C ASN A 304 12.91 -7.64 -8.85
N CYS A 305 12.46 -7.31 -7.64
CA CYS A 305 11.07 -6.98 -7.39
C CYS A 305 10.64 -5.71 -8.15
N ILE A 306 11.45 -4.66 -8.14
CA ILE A 306 11.17 -3.41 -8.86
C ILE A 306 11.16 -3.66 -10.37
N SER A 307 12.19 -4.35 -10.90
CA SER A 307 12.27 -4.68 -12.32
C SER A 307 11.08 -5.52 -12.79
N HIS A 308 10.69 -6.51 -12.00
CA HIS A 308 9.52 -7.33 -12.29
C HIS A 308 8.22 -6.52 -12.27
N LEU A 309 8.05 -5.64 -11.27
CA LEU A 309 6.89 -4.76 -11.19
C LEU A 309 6.74 -3.89 -12.45
N LEU A 310 7.83 -3.28 -12.90
CA LEU A 310 7.88 -2.49 -14.13
C LEU A 310 7.52 -3.30 -15.38
N SER A 311 7.82 -4.59 -15.39
CA SER A 311 7.48 -5.48 -16.51
C SER A 311 6.01 -5.89 -16.56
N LEU A 312 5.28 -5.79 -15.44
CA LEU A 312 3.89 -6.22 -15.34
C LEU A 312 2.88 -5.17 -15.84
N ILE A 313 3.25 -3.91 -15.83
CA ILE A 313 2.38 -2.82 -16.26
C ILE A 313 3.04 -2.17 -17.48
N PRO A 314 2.49 -2.36 -18.70
CA PRO A 314 2.98 -1.63 -19.87
C PRO A 314 2.79 -0.14 -19.67
N TYR A 315 3.84 0.63 -19.82
CA TYR A 315 3.79 2.08 -19.69
C TYR A 315 4.63 2.73 -20.79
N GLN A 316 4.32 3.98 -21.07
CA GLN A 316 5.07 4.83 -21.97
C GLN A 316 5.57 6.06 -21.22
N ASP A 317 6.62 6.67 -21.70
CA ASP A 317 7.09 7.94 -21.15
C ASP A 317 6.11 9.05 -21.52
N THR A 318 5.37 9.54 -20.54
CA THR A 318 4.42 10.64 -20.67
C THR A 318 4.97 11.95 -20.15
N THR A 319 6.27 12.01 -19.87
CA THR A 319 6.92 13.22 -19.34
C THR A 319 6.71 14.37 -20.31
N PRO A 320 6.15 15.51 -19.88
CA PRO A 320 5.96 16.67 -20.74
C PRO A 320 7.30 17.16 -21.32
N VAL A 321 7.33 17.38 -22.63
CA VAL A 321 8.51 17.83 -23.37
C VAL A 321 8.84 19.27 -23.01
N GLN A 322 9.56 19.62 -22.05
CA GLN A 322 10.00 20.93 -21.56
C GLN A 322 8.99 21.70 -20.73
N VAL A 323 9.27 21.76 -19.45
CA VAL A 323 8.68 22.76 -18.55
C VAL A 323 9.47 24.05 -18.69
N VAL A 324 8.89 25.05 -19.34
CA VAL A 324 9.48 26.40 -19.39
C VAL A 324 9.10 27.10 -18.09
N LEU A 325 10.11 27.44 -17.29
CA LEU A 325 9.87 28.20 -16.07
C LEU A 325 9.49 29.65 -16.43
N PRO A 326 8.39 30.18 -15.86
CA PRO A 326 8.06 31.58 -16.07
C PRO A 326 9.17 32.49 -15.45
N PRO A 327 9.34 33.73 -15.94
CA PRO A 327 10.27 34.66 -15.32
C PRO A 327 9.92 34.90 -13.86
N ARG A 328 10.93 35.12 -13.03
CA ARG A 328 10.69 35.45 -11.60
C ARG A 328 9.93 36.75 -11.49
N GLN A 329 9.04 36.82 -10.51
CA GLN A 329 8.31 38.04 -10.18
C GLN A 329 9.30 39.16 -9.85
N VAL A 330 9.14 40.32 -10.47
CA VAL A 330 9.91 41.53 -10.15
C VAL A 330 9.43 42.03 -8.77
N ASP A 331 10.40 42.33 -7.92
CA ASP A 331 10.12 42.97 -6.63
C ASP A 331 9.53 44.38 -6.86
N LYS A 332 8.32 44.62 -6.37
CA LYS A 332 7.61 45.90 -6.46
C LYS A 332 7.74 46.71 -5.15
N GLY A 333 8.84 46.55 -4.43
CA GLY A 333 9.10 47.31 -3.20
C GLY A 333 8.63 46.61 -1.93
N TYR A 334 8.45 45.27 -1.94
CA TYR A 334 8.14 44.51 -0.73
C TYR A 334 9.34 44.51 0.24
N GLN A 335 9.14 45.08 1.43
CA GLN A 335 10.13 45.06 2.50
C GLN A 335 9.91 43.85 3.41
N ARG A 336 10.87 42.93 3.42
CA ARG A 336 10.85 41.78 4.32
C ARG A 336 11.05 42.24 5.79
N PRO A 337 10.37 41.57 6.74
CA PRO A 337 10.68 41.76 8.17
C PRO A 337 12.17 41.45 8.44
N PRO A 338 12.78 42.14 9.43
CA PRO A 338 14.19 41.87 9.77
C PRO A 338 14.43 40.41 10.15
N ILE A 339 15.49 39.83 9.62
CA ILE A 339 15.89 38.42 9.87
C ILE A 339 15.99 38.11 11.37
N ARG A 340 16.45 39.08 12.18
CA ARG A 340 16.54 38.94 13.65
C ARG A 340 15.22 38.64 14.37
N LYS A 341 14.08 38.77 13.69
CA LYS A 341 12.76 38.39 14.21
C LYS A 341 12.37 36.92 13.89
N GLN A 342 13.24 36.20 13.21
CA GLN A 342 13.01 34.81 12.82
C GLN A 342 13.83 33.89 13.70
N HIS A 343 13.31 32.67 13.98
CA HIS A 343 14.03 31.61 14.66
C HIS A 343 14.69 30.71 13.61
N PHE A 344 16.00 30.64 13.67
CA PHE A 344 16.79 29.78 12.78
C PHE A 344 17.19 28.49 13.47
N VAL A 345 17.24 27.41 12.72
CA VAL A 345 17.87 26.17 13.18
C VAL A 345 19.37 26.44 13.30
N PRO A 346 19.98 26.16 14.47
CA PRO A 346 21.43 26.35 14.62
C PRO A 346 22.21 25.51 13.63
N GLU A 347 23.16 26.11 12.93
CA GLU A 347 24.11 25.41 12.09
C GLU A 347 25.09 24.63 12.96
N LYS A 348 25.11 23.32 12.82
CA LYS A 348 26.04 22.42 13.54
C LYS A 348 26.97 21.69 12.59
N TYR A 349 26.71 21.71 11.29
CA TYR A 349 27.44 21.01 10.23
C TYR A 349 27.72 21.96 9.06
#